data_fc32547e1463592e77e5a35252e5bacb
#
_entry.id   fc32547e1463592e77e5a35252e5bacb
#
_cell.length_a   1.000
_cell.length_b   1.000
_cell.length_c   1.000
_cell.angle_alpha   90.00
_cell.angle_beta   90.00
_cell.angle_gamma   90.00
#
_symmetry.space_group_name_H-M   'P 1'
#
loop_
_entity.id
_entity.type
_entity.pdbx_description
1 polymer ?
#
loop_
_entity_poly.entity_id
_entity_poly.type
_entity_poly.pdbx_seq_one_letter_code
_entity_poly.pdbx_strand_id
1 'polypeptide(L)'
;MLFVRTFKPGETARILVCAGLALCAAWALCCPRAAAQRKDKRQGGDLFTIAQVQYRGGGDWYEDKTSMVRLQERVQKEFGAPAANVRATVRLTDEELFSYPMIYMTGHGNVDFSPEEAQRLRQYLDRGGFLWASDDYGMDPAFRREMRKVYPDRELAELPFSHPIYHAYHEFPKGLPKIHEHDGGPPRGYGIIDETGRLTVFYDFNTDLGDGLESPEIHKDPPEAREAAFRMALNIVMYVMTH
;
A
#
# COMPACT_ATOMS: atom_id res chain seq x y z
N MET A 1 -48.01 71.82 31.25
CA MET A 1 -48.33 71.77 29.83
C MET A 1 -47.19 71.03 29.14
N LEU A 2 -47.34 69.67 28.97
CA LEU A 2 -46.32 68.79 28.42
C LEU A 2 -46.52 68.75 26.89
N PHE A 3 -45.48 69.09 26.13
CA PHE A 3 -45.40 68.86 24.67
C PHE A 3 -44.82 67.50 24.38
N VAL A 4 -45.64 66.60 23.91
CA VAL A 4 -45.25 65.32 23.38
C VAL A 4 -44.90 65.50 21.89
N ARG A 5 -43.62 65.31 21.49
CA ARG A 5 -43.24 65.25 20.09
C ARG A 5 -43.33 63.79 19.62
N THR A 6 -44.22 63.53 18.69
CA THR A 6 -44.35 62.28 17.98
C THR A 6 -43.26 62.18 16.91
N PHE A 7 -42.41 61.15 17.01
CA PHE A 7 -41.47 60.77 15.96
C PHE A 7 -42.18 59.92 14.91
N LYS A 8 -42.02 60.27 13.64
CA LYS A 8 -42.49 59.45 12.52
C LYS A 8 -41.54 58.26 12.30
N PRO A 9 -42.07 57.05 12.11
CA PRO A 9 -41.24 55.86 11.79
C PRO A 9 -40.89 55.92 10.32
N GLY A 10 -39.61 56.06 9.98
CA GLY A 10 -39.15 55.99 8.58
C GLY A 10 -37.68 56.21 8.31
N GLU A 11 -36.93 56.87 9.20
CA GLU A 11 -35.53 57.25 8.88
C GLU A 11 -34.43 56.41 9.51
N THR A 12 -34.74 55.61 10.52
CA THR A 12 -33.74 54.78 11.19
C THR A 12 -33.47 53.45 10.51
N ALA A 13 -34.33 53.02 9.56
CA ALA A 13 -34.16 51.74 8.86
C ALA A 13 -33.13 51.77 7.69
N ARG A 14 -32.78 52.98 7.20
CA ARG A 14 -31.84 53.10 6.04
C ARG A 14 -30.35 53.17 6.41
N ILE A 15 -30.01 53.48 7.65
CA ILE A 15 -28.62 53.63 8.10
C ILE A 15 -28.03 52.28 8.57
N LEU A 16 -28.89 51.37 9.07
CA LEU A 16 -28.41 50.04 9.52
C LEU A 16 -28.18 49.03 8.41
N VAL A 17 -28.74 49.21 7.20
CA VAL A 17 -28.57 48.31 6.07
C VAL A 17 -27.22 48.58 5.34
N CYS A 18 -26.70 49.81 5.36
CA CYS A 18 -25.42 50.14 4.71
C CYS A 18 -24.21 49.73 5.54
N ALA A 19 -24.31 49.61 6.86
CA ALA A 19 -23.19 49.16 7.72
C ALA A 19 -23.02 47.65 7.73
N GLY A 20 -24.10 46.88 7.50
CA GLY A 20 -24.02 45.40 7.44
C GLY A 20 -23.42 44.83 6.16
N LEU A 21 -23.52 45.55 5.04
CA LEU A 21 -22.99 45.11 3.75
C LEU A 21 -21.48 45.39 3.58
N ALA A 22 -20.94 46.37 4.32
CA ALA A 22 -19.51 46.70 4.27
C ALA A 22 -18.63 45.71 5.09
N LEU A 23 -19.19 45.04 6.11
CA LEU A 23 -18.51 44.05 6.95
C LEU A 23 -18.48 42.64 6.31
N CYS A 24 -19.44 42.30 5.44
CA CYS A 24 -19.43 41.03 4.72
C CYS A 24 -18.44 41.01 3.52
N ALA A 25 -18.12 42.16 2.95
CA ALA A 25 -17.15 42.24 1.81
C ALA A 25 -15.70 42.15 2.26
N ALA A 26 -15.35 42.46 3.52
CA ALA A 26 -13.99 42.41 4.02
C ALA A 26 -13.57 40.99 4.47
N TRP A 27 -14.50 40.07 4.70
CA TRP A 27 -14.18 38.66 5.06
C TRP A 27 -14.00 37.73 3.86
N ALA A 28 -14.42 38.13 2.66
CA ALA A 28 -14.26 37.34 1.44
C ALA A 28 -12.86 37.48 0.80
N LEU A 29 -12.04 38.43 1.23
CA LEU A 29 -10.72 38.71 0.66
C LEU A 29 -9.53 38.12 1.46
N CYS A 30 -9.78 37.47 2.61
CA CYS A 30 -8.72 37.00 3.48
C CYS A 30 -8.50 35.47 3.50
N CYS A 31 -9.13 34.67 2.62
CA CYS A 31 -8.86 33.23 2.54
C CYS A 31 -8.78 32.66 1.11
N PRO A 32 -7.77 33.05 0.28
CA PRO A 32 -7.52 32.31 -0.95
C PRO A 32 -6.56 31.11 -0.78
N ARG A 33 -6.03 30.85 0.42
CA ARG A 33 -4.99 29.82 0.61
C ARG A 33 -5.48 28.45 1.08
N ALA A 34 -6.65 28.35 1.65
CA ALA A 34 -7.17 27.07 2.15
C ALA A 34 -7.85 26.20 1.08
N ALA A 35 -8.29 26.79 -0.03
CA ALA A 35 -8.94 26.05 -1.13
C ALA A 35 -7.94 25.45 -2.13
N ALA A 36 -6.73 25.99 -2.22
CA ALA A 36 -5.70 25.49 -3.15
C ALA A 36 -4.96 24.24 -2.61
N GLN A 37 -4.86 24.07 -1.29
CA GLN A 37 -4.20 22.89 -0.70
C GLN A 37 -5.07 21.64 -0.65
N ARG A 38 -6.39 21.76 -0.84
CA ARG A 38 -7.29 20.58 -0.90
C ARG A 38 -7.37 19.93 -2.28
N LYS A 39 -6.91 20.57 -3.34
CA LYS A 39 -6.94 20.02 -4.70
C LYS A 39 -5.79 19.05 -4.99
N ASP A 40 -4.69 19.14 -4.27
CA ASP A 40 -3.51 18.31 -4.55
C ASP A 40 -3.53 16.92 -3.86
N LYS A 41 -4.37 16.75 -2.82
CA LYS A 41 -4.53 15.44 -2.16
C LYS A 41 -5.46 14.46 -2.90
N ARG A 42 -6.15 14.87 -3.96
CA ARG A 42 -7.05 14.00 -4.74
C ARG A 42 -6.44 13.41 -6.01
N GLN A 43 -5.22 13.76 -6.37
CA GLN A 43 -4.54 13.19 -7.54
C GLN A 43 -3.80 11.89 -7.23
N GLY A 44 -3.64 11.49 -5.95
CA GLY A 44 -3.02 10.21 -5.57
C GLY A 44 -3.98 9.03 -5.43
N GLY A 45 -5.30 9.24 -5.49
CA GLY A 45 -6.31 8.21 -5.19
C GLY A 45 -6.67 7.27 -6.36
N ASP A 46 -6.24 7.58 -7.58
CA ASP A 46 -6.61 6.84 -8.79
C ASP A 46 -5.45 6.00 -9.39
N LEU A 47 -4.26 6.05 -8.79
CA LEU A 47 -3.10 5.32 -9.30
C LEU A 47 -2.86 4.06 -8.45
N PHE A 48 -2.74 2.92 -9.12
CA PHE A 48 -2.29 1.70 -8.45
C PHE A 48 -0.92 1.92 -7.82
N THR A 49 -0.82 1.76 -6.51
CA THR A 49 0.40 2.00 -5.75
C THR A 49 0.65 0.85 -4.79
N ILE A 50 1.87 0.30 -4.82
CA ILE A 50 2.36 -0.68 -3.85
C ILE A 50 3.24 0.07 -2.84
N ALA A 51 2.88 0.02 -1.56
CA ALA A 51 3.66 0.64 -0.51
C ALA A 51 4.53 -0.37 0.23
N GLN A 52 5.81 -0.06 0.39
CA GLN A 52 6.75 -0.88 1.16
C GLN A 52 6.57 -0.63 2.65
N VAL A 53 6.46 -1.70 3.43
CA VAL A 53 6.21 -1.64 4.88
C VAL A 53 7.49 -1.28 5.64
N GLN A 54 7.43 -0.20 6.42
CA GLN A 54 8.46 0.16 7.38
C GLN A 54 8.18 -0.58 8.70
N TYR A 55 8.79 -1.74 8.89
CA TYR A 55 8.67 -2.51 10.11
C TYR A 55 9.83 -2.25 11.08
N ARG A 56 9.68 -2.69 12.31
CA ARG A 56 10.70 -2.64 13.37
C ARG A 56 11.35 -4.01 13.54
N GLY A 57 12.36 -4.07 14.42
CA GLY A 57 13.01 -5.32 14.78
C GLY A 57 14.48 -5.41 14.36
N GLY A 58 14.96 -4.44 13.58
CA GLY A 58 16.35 -4.36 13.15
C GLY A 58 16.65 -5.04 11.82
N GLY A 59 15.64 -5.62 11.14
CA GLY A 59 15.77 -6.00 9.75
C GLY A 59 15.74 -4.78 8.83
N ASP A 60 16.26 -4.95 7.64
CA ASP A 60 16.50 -3.88 6.67
C ASP A 60 15.32 -3.70 5.69
N TRP A 61 14.15 -3.39 6.22
CA TRP A 61 12.92 -3.15 5.48
C TRP A 61 13.06 -2.26 4.23
N TYR A 62 14.14 -1.49 4.17
CA TYR A 62 14.41 -0.52 3.11
C TYR A 62 15.15 -1.10 1.90
N GLU A 63 15.50 -2.36 1.90
CA GLU A 63 16.07 -3.03 0.72
C GLU A 63 15.04 -3.08 -0.44
N ASP A 64 15.41 -3.63 -1.57
CA ASP A 64 14.57 -3.63 -2.79
C ASP A 64 14.13 -2.23 -3.24
N LYS A 65 15.03 -1.28 -3.21
CA LYS A 65 14.72 0.16 -3.38
C LYS A 65 14.04 0.50 -4.71
N THR A 66 14.31 -0.26 -5.75
CA THR A 66 13.80 0.00 -7.10
C THR A 66 12.70 -0.99 -7.50
N SER A 67 12.53 -2.10 -6.79
CA SER A 67 11.68 -3.24 -7.16
C SER A 67 10.23 -2.85 -7.38
N MET A 68 9.61 -2.17 -6.40
CA MET A 68 8.19 -1.79 -6.53
C MET A 68 7.95 -0.69 -7.57
N VAL A 69 8.90 0.22 -7.77
CA VAL A 69 8.80 1.24 -8.83
C VAL A 69 8.81 0.55 -10.20
N ARG A 70 9.76 -0.34 -10.42
CA ARG A 70 9.89 -1.08 -11.69
C ARG A 70 8.71 -2.02 -11.94
N LEU A 71 8.18 -2.66 -10.89
CA LEU A 71 6.97 -3.46 -11.01
C LEU A 71 5.77 -2.60 -11.43
N GLN A 72 5.59 -1.43 -10.82
CA GLN A 72 4.51 -0.51 -11.16
C GLN A 72 4.63 0.00 -12.61
N GLU A 73 5.85 0.29 -13.08
CA GLU A 73 6.11 0.60 -14.50
C GLU A 73 5.71 -0.55 -15.42
N ARG A 74 6.03 -1.79 -15.01
CA ARG A 74 5.68 -2.99 -15.78
C ARG A 74 4.16 -3.23 -15.80
N VAL A 75 3.48 -3.04 -14.67
CA VAL A 75 2.01 -3.08 -14.56
C VAL A 75 1.35 -2.08 -15.50
N GLN A 76 1.82 -0.83 -15.50
CA GLN A 76 1.32 0.20 -16.41
C GLN A 76 1.51 -0.21 -17.88
N LYS A 77 2.66 -0.76 -18.22
CA LYS A 77 3.00 -1.17 -19.58
C LYS A 77 2.15 -2.35 -20.07
N GLU A 78 1.93 -3.36 -19.22
CA GLU A 78 1.29 -4.61 -19.64
C GLU A 78 -0.22 -4.61 -19.42
N PHE A 79 -0.70 -4.01 -18.33
CA PHE A 79 -2.13 -3.99 -18.01
C PHE A 79 -2.83 -2.71 -18.47
N GLY A 80 -2.07 -1.67 -18.85
CA GLY A 80 -2.63 -0.36 -19.14
C GLY A 80 -3.22 0.34 -17.91
N ALA A 81 -3.03 -0.21 -16.72
CA ALA A 81 -3.53 0.35 -15.47
C ALA A 81 -2.64 1.53 -15.05
N PRO A 82 -3.21 2.72 -14.78
CA PRO A 82 -2.42 3.83 -14.25
C PRO A 82 -1.77 3.45 -12.93
N ALA A 83 -0.44 3.48 -12.86
CA ALA A 83 0.33 3.13 -11.68
C ALA A 83 1.26 4.26 -11.25
N ALA A 84 1.54 4.34 -9.96
CA ALA A 84 2.46 5.33 -9.43
C ALA A 84 3.91 4.92 -9.73
N ASN A 85 4.69 5.83 -10.32
CA ASN A 85 6.12 5.58 -10.59
C ASN A 85 6.98 6.14 -9.44
N VAL A 86 6.59 5.82 -8.21
CA VAL A 86 7.26 6.31 -7.00
C VAL A 86 7.41 5.16 -5.99
N ARG A 87 8.48 5.22 -5.21
CA ARG A 87 8.64 4.36 -4.05
C ARG A 87 7.76 4.91 -2.93
N ALA A 88 6.63 4.28 -2.67
CA ALA A 88 5.81 4.56 -1.51
C ALA A 88 6.28 3.72 -0.32
N THR A 89 6.24 4.29 0.87
CA THR A 89 6.52 3.57 2.13
C THR A 89 5.41 3.86 3.13
N VAL A 90 5.10 2.89 4.00
CA VAL A 90 4.02 3.01 4.99
C VAL A 90 4.39 2.26 6.27
N ARG A 91 4.04 2.83 7.42
CA ARG A 91 4.03 2.10 8.69
C ARG A 91 2.66 1.46 8.88
N LEU A 92 2.62 0.34 9.58
CA LEU A 92 1.36 -0.34 9.87
C LEU A 92 0.39 0.50 10.72
N THR A 93 0.91 1.51 11.44
CA THR A 93 0.11 2.46 12.24
C THR A 93 -0.34 3.71 11.49
N ASP A 94 0.16 3.95 10.28
CA ASP A 94 -0.22 5.13 9.49
C ASP A 94 -1.68 5.01 8.99
N GLU A 95 -2.39 6.13 8.92
CA GLU A 95 -3.77 6.16 8.40
C GLU A 95 -3.82 5.82 6.90
N GLU A 96 -2.78 6.19 6.18
CA GLU A 96 -2.62 5.94 4.74
C GLU A 96 -2.52 4.44 4.40
N LEU A 97 -2.25 3.55 5.36
CA LEU A 97 -2.19 2.10 5.15
C LEU A 97 -3.39 1.58 4.36
N PHE A 98 -4.59 2.05 4.71
CA PHE A 98 -5.85 1.61 4.10
C PHE A 98 -6.12 2.20 2.71
N SER A 99 -5.27 3.08 2.21
CA SER A 99 -5.35 3.62 0.84
C SER A 99 -4.61 2.78 -0.20
N TYR A 100 -3.76 1.85 0.26
CA TYR A 100 -3.00 0.96 -0.62
C TYR A 100 -3.73 -0.37 -0.81
N PRO A 101 -4.02 -0.80 -2.06
CA PRO A 101 -4.63 -2.11 -2.30
C PRO A 101 -3.68 -3.27 -1.95
N MET A 102 -2.37 -2.99 -2.00
CA MET A 102 -1.31 -3.96 -1.77
C MET A 102 -0.13 -3.29 -1.05
N ILE A 103 0.41 -3.99 -0.05
CA ILE A 103 1.65 -3.61 0.62
C ILE A 103 2.71 -4.68 0.41
N TYR A 104 3.96 -4.25 0.35
CA TYR A 104 5.13 -5.09 0.13
C TYR A 104 6.05 -5.07 1.36
N MET A 105 6.57 -6.22 1.74
CA MET A 105 7.48 -6.39 2.86
C MET A 105 8.66 -7.24 2.44
N THR A 106 9.86 -6.77 2.69
CA THR A 106 11.10 -7.45 2.32
C THR A 106 12.19 -7.16 3.35
N GLY A 107 13.29 -7.82 3.27
CA GLY A 107 14.51 -7.57 4.02
C GLY A 107 15.13 -8.81 4.65
N HIS A 108 16.29 -8.59 5.27
CA HIS A 108 17.04 -9.60 5.99
C HIS A 108 16.76 -9.53 7.49
N GLY A 109 16.74 -10.68 8.16
CA GLY A 109 16.78 -10.76 9.61
C GLY A 109 15.45 -10.53 10.33
N ASN A 110 15.48 -9.72 11.40
CA ASN A 110 14.37 -9.73 12.35
C ASN A 110 13.28 -8.72 12.04
N VAL A 111 12.04 -9.18 12.14
CA VAL A 111 10.81 -8.37 12.09
C VAL A 111 10.18 -8.39 13.48
N ASP A 112 9.64 -7.27 13.95
CA ASP A 112 8.91 -7.19 15.20
C ASP A 112 7.71 -6.25 15.09
N PHE A 113 6.51 -6.78 15.34
CA PHE A 113 5.29 -6.01 15.40
C PHE A 113 4.86 -5.78 16.85
N SER A 114 4.53 -4.54 17.18
CA SER A 114 3.78 -4.27 18.39
C SER A 114 2.36 -4.87 18.31
N PRO A 115 1.67 -5.02 19.44
CA PRO A 115 0.26 -5.44 19.43
C PRO A 115 -0.63 -4.55 18.56
N GLU A 116 -0.37 -3.25 18.53
CA GLU A 116 -1.09 -2.29 17.70
C GLU A 116 -0.82 -2.53 16.21
N GLU A 117 0.44 -2.69 15.82
CA GLU A 117 0.83 -2.97 14.43
C GLU A 117 0.22 -4.28 13.92
N ALA A 118 0.25 -5.34 14.74
CA ALA A 118 -0.38 -6.61 14.39
C ALA A 118 -1.90 -6.49 14.22
N GLN A 119 -2.58 -5.75 15.11
CA GLN A 119 -4.00 -5.49 15.00
C GLN A 119 -4.35 -4.66 13.76
N ARG A 120 -3.57 -3.63 13.46
CA ARG A 120 -3.77 -2.78 12.28
C ARG A 120 -3.56 -3.55 10.98
N LEU A 121 -2.53 -4.39 10.91
CA LEU A 121 -2.29 -5.26 9.76
C LEU A 121 -3.46 -6.23 9.56
N ARG A 122 -3.95 -6.88 10.63
CA ARG A 122 -5.14 -7.72 10.54
C ARG A 122 -6.34 -6.95 9.99
N GLN A 123 -6.63 -5.76 10.53
CA GLN A 123 -7.73 -4.92 10.03
C GLN A 123 -7.58 -4.54 8.56
N TYR A 124 -6.35 -4.27 8.11
CA TYR A 124 -6.06 -3.97 6.71
C TYR A 124 -6.38 -5.17 5.81
N LEU A 125 -5.90 -6.34 6.17
CA LEU A 125 -6.09 -7.58 5.42
C LEU A 125 -7.57 -8.01 5.39
N ASP A 126 -8.25 -7.95 6.54
CA ASP A 126 -9.68 -8.30 6.66
C ASP A 126 -10.61 -7.34 5.89
N ARG A 127 -10.13 -6.13 5.56
CA ARG A 127 -10.87 -5.13 4.74
C ARG A 127 -10.55 -5.19 3.25
N GLY A 128 -9.86 -6.22 2.79
CA GLY A 128 -9.56 -6.40 1.38
C GLY A 128 -8.13 -6.05 0.98
N GLY A 129 -7.30 -5.57 1.90
CA GLY A 129 -5.87 -5.36 1.65
C GLY A 129 -5.13 -6.68 1.38
N PHE A 130 -3.94 -6.56 0.81
CA PHE A 130 -3.08 -7.70 0.50
C PHE A 130 -1.65 -7.42 0.95
N LEU A 131 -1.02 -8.38 1.62
CA LEU A 131 0.39 -8.36 1.96
C LEU A 131 1.16 -9.35 1.07
N TRP A 132 2.12 -8.83 0.31
CA TRP A 132 3.18 -9.63 -0.29
C TRP A 132 4.45 -9.48 0.54
N ALA A 133 4.95 -10.59 1.09
CA ALA A 133 6.24 -10.64 1.77
C ALA A 133 7.23 -11.46 0.94
N SER A 134 8.43 -10.94 0.75
CA SER A 134 9.54 -11.58 0.05
C SER A 134 10.71 -11.73 1.02
N ASP A 135 11.21 -12.96 1.21
CA ASP A 135 12.34 -13.24 2.08
C ASP A 135 13.64 -13.09 1.30
N ASP A 136 14.35 -12.01 1.52
CA ASP A 136 15.66 -11.81 0.90
C ASP A 136 16.70 -12.78 1.46
N TYR A 137 16.65 -13.02 2.77
CA TYR A 137 17.34 -14.14 3.44
C TYR A 137 17.23 -13.97 4.97
N GLY A 138 16.78 -15.03 5.63
CA GLY A 138 16.77 -15.09 7.11
C GLY A 138 15.64 -14.35 7.81
N MET A 139 14.67 -13.82 7.08
CA MET A 139 13.46 -13.20 7.66
C MET A 139 12.44 -14.26 8.14
N ASP A 140 12.45 -15.47 7.59
CA ASP A 140 11.42 -16.50 7.75
C ASP A 140 11.01 -16.79 9.21
N PRO A 141 11.93 -17.04 10.17
CA PRO A 141 11.52 -17.33 11.55
C PRO A 141 10.81 -16.14 12.21
N ALA A 142 11.26 -14.93 11.90
CA ALA A 142 10.67 -13.70 12.43
C ALA A 142 9.31 -13.44 11.78
N PHE A 143 9.21 -13.49 10.46
CA PHE A 143 7.96 -13.29 9.73
C PHE A 143 6.86 -14.26 10.21
N ARG A 144 7.16 -15.56 10.30
CA ARG A 144 6.19 -16.55 10.82
C ARG A 144 5.77 -16.28 12.26
N ARG A 145 6.68 -15.82 13.11
CA ARG A 145 6.36 -15.42 14.47
C ARG A 145 5.39 -14.23 14.49
N GLU A 146 5.67 -13.22 13.68
CA GLU A 146 4.84 -12.01 13.63
C GLU A 146 3.47 -12.29 13.00
N MET A 147 3.39 -13.11 11.96
CA MET A 147 2.11 -13.51 11.39
C MET A 147 1.21 -14.26 12.37
N ARG A 148 1.77 -15.02 13.33
CA ARG A 148 0.97 -15.62 14.44
C ARG A 148 0.39 -14.58 15.40
N LYS A 149 0.99 -13.37 15.51
CA LYS A 149 0.38 -12.26 16.27
C LYS A 149 -0.79 -11.65 15.49
N VAL A 150 -0.67 -11.57 14.16
CA VAL A 150 -1.72 -11.02 13.28
C VAL A 150 -2.91 -11.99 13.19
N TYR A 151 -2.63 -13.25 12.94
CA TYR A 151 -3.62 -14.33 12.80
C TYR A 151 -3.26 -15.53 13.68
N PRO A 152 -3.59 -15.50 14.98
CA PRO A 152 -3.36 -16.64 15.88
C PRO A 152 -4.25 -17.84 15.54
N ASP A 153 -5.31 -17.63 14.78
CA ASP A 153 -6.34 -18.57 14.37
C ASP A 153 -6.17 -19.10 12.94
N ARG A 154 -5.16 -18.65 12.20
CA ARG A 154 -4.89 -19.09 10.82
C ARG A 154 -3.43 -19.45 10.64
N GLU A 155 -3.17 -20.42 9.81
CA GLU A 155 -1.82 -20.89 9.51
C GLU A 155 -1.28 -20.24 8.22
N LEU A 156 0.01 -19.91 8.23
CA LEU A 156 0.77 -19.59 7.02
C LEU A 156 1.14 -20.91 6.35
N ALA A 157 0.28 -21.38 5.45
CA ALA A 157 0.38 -22.69 4.81
C ALA A 157 1.04 -22.63 3.43
N GLU A 158 1.74 -23.68 3.03
CA GLU A 158 2.30 -23.80 1.68
C GLU A 158 1.17 -23.91 0.66
N LEU A 159 1.21 -23.08 -0.38
CA LEU A 159 0.22 -23.04 -1.44
C LEU A 159 0.49 -24.16 -2.46
N PRO A 160 -0.54 -24.94 -2.84
CA PRO A 160 -0.41 -25.92 -3.90
C PRO A 160 -0.13 -25.22 -5.25
N PHE A 161 0.62 -25.87 -6.14
CA PHE A 161 0.94 -25.30 -7.45
C PHE A 161 -0.29 -25.01 -8.31
N SER A 162 -1.44 -25.60 -8.01
CA SER A 162 -2.72 -25.30 -8.65
C SER A 162 -3.39 -24.01 -8.13
N HIS A 163 -2.80 -23.34 -7.13
CA HIS A 163 -3.40 -22.11 -6.58
C HIS A 163 -3.45 -21.02 -7.66
N PRO A 164 -4.56 -20.26 -7.78
CA PRO A 164 -4.73 -19.24 -8.82
C PRO A 164 -3.60 -18.20 -8.92
N ILE A 165 -2.90 -17.89 -7.84
CA ILE A 165 -1.79 -16.94 -7.86
C ILE A 165 -0.66 -17.34 -8.82
N TYR A 166 -0.47 -18.64 -9.08
CA TYR A 166 0.52 -19.13 -10.02
C TYR A 166 0.05 -19.12 -11.48
N HIS A 167 -1.22 -18.76 -11.72
CA HIS A 167 -1.88 -18.84 -13.03
C HIS A 167 -2.66 -17.58 -13.39
N ALA A 168 -2.57 -16.52 -12.58
CA ALA A 168 -3.42 -15.34 -12.73
C ALA A 168 -3.20 -14.56 -14.04
N TYR A 169 -1.98 -14.59 -14.58
CA TYR A 169 -1.61 -13.93 -15.84
C TYR A 169 -0.61 -14.75 -16.65
N HIS A 170 0.39 -15.32 -15.99
CA HIS A 170 1.40 -16.22 -16.57
C HIS A 170 1.31 -17.59 -15.90
N GLU A 171 1.70 -18.63 -16.64
CA GLU A 171 1.69 -20.00 -16.13
C GLU A 171 2.98 -20.34 -15.36
N PHE A 172 2.81 -20.71 -14.09
CA PHE A 172 3.86 -21.25 -13.21
C PHE A 172 3.45 -22.62 -12.64
N PRO A 173 3.33 -23.66 -13.47
CA PRO A 173 2.80 -24.96 -13.04
C PRO A 173 3.70 -25.72 -12.05
N LYS A 174 4.92 -25.23 -11.82
CA LYS A 174 5.87 -25.77 -10.84
C LYS A 174 6.10 -24.83 -9.65
N GLY A 175 5.24 -23.82 -9.47
CA GLY A 175 5.36 -22.81 -8.43
C GLY A 175 6.39 -21.72 -8.75
N LEU A 176 6.97 -21.14 -7.71
CA LEU A 176 7.86 -19.98 -7.81
C LEU A 176 9.13 -20.25 -8.62
N PRO A 177 9.63 -19.27 -9.39
CA PRO A 177 11.00 -19.34 -9.95
C PRO A 177 12.02 -19.15 -8.84
N LYS A 178 13.20 -19.74 -8.99
CA LYS A 178 14.37 -19.47 -8.16
C LYS A 178 15.16 -18.33 -8.79
N ILE A 179 15.37 -17.24 -8.08
CA ILE A 179 16.11 -16.06 -8.56
C ILE A 179 17.53 -16.10 -8.01
N HIS A 180 17.65 -16.03 -6.67
CA HIS A 180 18.94 -16.22 -5.99
C HIS A 180 18.99 -17.56 -5.26
N GLU A 181 20.20 -18.03 -5.01
CA GLU A 181 20.44 -19.26 -4.28
C GLU A 181 21.12 -18.95 -2.95
N HIS A 182 20.32 -18.78 -1.90
CA HIS A 182 20.82 -18.66 -0.53
C HIS A 182 20.93 -20.03 0.13
N ASP A 183 19.85 -20.82 0.05
CA ASP A 183 19.80 -22.19 0.53
C ASP A 183 19.55 -23.16 -0.64
N GLY A 184 20.16 -24.33 -0.63
CA GLY A 184 20.04 -25.33 -1.69
C GLY A 184 18.65 -25.96 -1.85
N GLY A 185 17.62 -25.46 -1.15
CA GLY A 185 16.26 -25.94 -1.23
C GLY A 185 15.43 -25.31 -2.37
N PRO A 186 14.26 -25.88 -2.68
CA PRO A 186 13.36 -25.30 -3.67
C PRO A 186 12.70 -24.00 -3.15
N PRO A 187 12.35 -23.07 -4.04
CA PRO A 187 11.51 -21.93 -3.70
C PRO A 187 10.10 -22.41 -3.31
N ARG A 188 9.47 -21.75 -2.35
CA ARG A 188 8.13 -22.09 -1.84
C ARG A 188 7.28 -20.87 -1.64
N GLY A 189 6.03 -20.93 -2.08
CA GLY A 189 5.03 -19.91 -1.78
C GLY A 189 4.14 -20.35 -0.62
N TYR A 190 4.02 -19.49 0.38
CA TYR A 190 3.11 -19.67 1.50
C TYR A 190 2.02 -18.62 1.46
N GLY A 191 0.89 -18.90 2.12
CA GLY A 191 -0.18 -17.93 2.18
C GLY A 191 -1.07 -18.08 3.40
N ILE A 192 -1.79 -17.01 3.71
CA ILE A 192 -2.92 -17.01 4.62
C ILE A 192 -4.17 -16.77 3.80
N ILE A 193 -5.13 -17.70 3.89
CA ILE A 193 -6.40 -17.64 3.20
C ILE A 193 -7.47 -17.25 4.22
N ASP A 194 -8.32 -16.29 3.86
CA ASP A 194 -9.43 -15.85 4.71
C ASP A 194 -10.65 -16.79 4.62
N GLU A 195 -11.69 -16.50 5.40
CA GLU A 195 -12.91 -17.30 5.48
C GLU A 195 -13.70 -17.33 4.17
N THR A 196 -13.44 -16.41 3.26
CA THR A 196 -14.07 -16.35 1.93
C THR A 196 -13.32 -17.17 0.88
N GLY A 197 -12.13 -17.68 1.22
CA GLY A 197 -11.23 -18.39 0.32
C GLY A 197 -10.25 -17.46 -0.42
N ARG A 198 -10.19 -16.16 -0.07
CA ARG A 198 -9.27 -15.20 -0.66
C ARG A 198 -7.90 -15.30 0.01
N LEU A 199 -6.84 -15.37 -0.77
CA LEU A 199 -5.48 -15.22 -0.27
C LEU A 199 -5.26 -13.75 0.15
N THR A 200 -4.93 -13.53 1.42
CA THR A 200 -4.71 -12.19 1.98
C THR A 200 -3.25 -11.88 2.22
N VAL A 201 -2.45 -12.90 2.46
CA VAL A 201 -0.99 -12.83 2.60
C VAL A 201 -0.37 -13.82 1.65
N PHE A 202 0.57 -13.36 0.86
CA PHE A 202 1.46 -14.19 0.06
C PHE A 202 2.89 -13.99 0.54
N TYR A 203 3.59 -15.07 0.79
CA TYR A 203 4.98 -15.07 1.24
C TYR A 203 5.80 -15.97 0.34
N ASP A 204 6.72 -15.37 -0.39
CA ASP A 204 7.68 -16.12 -1.19
C ASP A 204 8.96 -16.36 -0.36
N PHE A 205 9.29 -17.63 -0.24
CA PHE A 205 10.40 -18.12 0.57
C PHE A 205 11.46 -18.76 -0.31
N ASN A 206 12.72 -18.44 -0.06
CA ASN A 206 13.89 -19.03 -0.72
C ASN A 206 13.85 -18.85 -2.25
N THR A 207 13.42 -17.69 -2.73
CA THR A 207 13.32 -17.35 -4.16
C THR A 207 13.94 -16.02 -4.53
N ASP A 208 13.80 -14.99 -3.68
CA ASP A 208 14.27 -13.63 -3.91
C ASP A 208 13.61 -12.94 -5.10
N LEU A 209 12.27 -12.96 -5.10
CA LEU A 209 11.54 -12.25 -6.16
C LEU A 209 11.83 -10.75 -6.16
N GLY A 210 11.99 -10.15 -4.97
CA GLY A 210 12.27 -8.73 -4.80
C GLY A 210 13.53 -8.29 -5.51
N ASP A 211 14.64 -8.98 -5.29
CA ASP A 211 15.92 -8.72 -5.93
C ASP A 211 15.85 -8.84 -7.45
N GLY A 212 15.12 -9.86 -7.94
CA GLY A 212 14.92 -10.05 -9.38
C GLY A 212 14.19 -8.89 -10.09
N LEU A 213 13.44 -8.07 -9.33
CA LEU A 213 12.77 -6.89 -9.85
C LEU A 213 13.66 -5.65 -9.84
N GLU A 214 14.74 -5.61 -9.06
CA GLU A 214 15.61 -4.46 -8.96
C GLU A 214 16.28 -4.08 -10.29
N SER A 215 16.89 -2.91 -10.31
CA SER A 215 17.67 -2.44 -11.45
C SER A 215 18.80 -3.43 -11.80
N PRO A 216 19.05 -3.69 -13.10
CA PRO A 216 19.97 -4.75 -13.54
C PRO A 216 21.39 -4.64 -12.99
N GLU A 217 21.80 -3.43 -12.64
CA GLU A 217 23.14 -3.12 -12.14
C GLU A 217 23.33 -3.50 -10.66
N ILE A 218 22.25 -3.76 -9.91
CA ILE A 218 22.33 -4.02 -8.46
C ILE A 218 22.79 -5.44 -8.21
N HIS A 219 21.98 -6.44 -8.53
CA HIS A 219 22.30 -7.85 -8.28
C HIS A 219 22.98 -8.53 -9.49
N LYS A 220 22.83 -7.96 -10.70
CA LYS A 220 23.38 -8.49 -11.95
C LYS A 220 22.84 -9.87 -12.33
N ASP A 221 21.62 -10.15 -11.92
CA ASP A 221 20.93 -11.38 -12.26
C ASP A 221 20.82 -11.59 -13.76
N PRO A 222 20.85 -12.85 -14.22
CA PRO A 222 20.58 -13.17 -15.61
C PRO A 222 19.25 -12.60 -16.08
N PRO A 223 19.17 -12.07 -17.32
CA PRO A 223 17.92 -11.48 -17.84
C PRO A 223 16.72 -12.43 -17.76
N GLU A 224 16.93 -13.74 -17.94
CA GLU A 224 15.89 -14.77 -17.84
C GLU A 224 15.37 -14.95 -16.40
N ALA A 225 16.21 -14.87 -15.37
CA ALA A 225 15.81 -14.94 -13.98
C ALA A 225 14.98 -13.70 -13.62
N ARG A 226 15.44 -12.52 -14.02
CA ARG A 226 14.73 -11.25 -13.82
C ARG A 226 13.38 -11.23 -14.52
N GLU A 227 13.29 -11.72 -15.76
CA GLU A 227 12.01 -11.81 -16.46
C GLU A 227 11.07 -12.81 -15.76
N ALA A 228 11.58 -13.92 -15.20
CA ALA A 228 10.79 -14.85 -14.41
C ALA A 228 10.25 -14.18 -13.12
N ALA A 229 11.06 -13.38 -12.45
CA ALA A 229 10.62 -12.58 -11.28
C ALA A 229 9.49 -11.60 -11.66
N PHE A 230 9.66 -10.82 -12.74
CA PHE A 230 8.62 -9.91 -13.21
C PHE A 230 7.32 -10.64 -13.57
N ARG A 231 7.40 -11.76 -14.26
CA ARG A 231 6.22 -12.55 -14.63
C ARG A 231 5.47 -13.06 -13.40
N MET A 232 6.19 -13.53 -12.38
CA MET A 232 5.55 -13.96 -11.13
C MET A 232 4.97 -12.79 -10.34
N ALA A 233 5.68 -11.66 -10.27
CA ALA A 233 5.17 -10.45 -9.63
C ALA A 233 3.91 -9.90 -10.32
N LEU A 234 3.82 -9.99 -11.66
CA LEU A 234 2.62 -9.64 -12.40
C LEU A 234 1.44 -10.58 -12.08
N ASN A 235 1.69 -11.88 -11.83
CA ASN A 235 0.66 -12.79 -11.32
C ASN A 235 0.14 -12.35 -9.96
N ILE A 236 1.03 -11.94 -9.04
CA ILE A 236 0.64 -11.44 -7.72
C ILE A 236 -0.24 -10.21 -7.87
N VAL A 237 0.17 -9.24 -8.68
CA VAL A 237 -0.62 -8.02 -8.92
C VAL A 237 -1.96 -8.35 -9.60
N MET A 238 -1.97 -9.21 -10.62
CA MET A 238 -3.21 -9.62 -11.28
C MET A 238 -4.17 -10.31 -10.31
N TYR A 239 -3.64 -11.18 -9.45
CA TYR A 239 -4.44 -11.82 -8.40
C TYR A 239 -5.10 -10.78 -7.48
N VAL A 240 -4.34 -9.80 -6.99
CA VAL A 240 -4.85 -8.71 -6.14
C VAL A 240 -5.92 -7.87 -6.85
N MET A 241 -5.77 -7.62 -8.14
CA MET A 241 -6.72 -6.81 -8.93
C MET A 241 -8.03 -7.55 -9.25
N THR A 242 -8.06 -8.88 -9.11
CA THR A 242 -9.21 -9.71 -9.55
C THR A 242 -9.88 -10.50 -8.43
N HIS A 243 -9.32 -10.53 -7.24
CA HIS A 243 -9.81 -11.25 -6.04
C HIS A 243 -9.82 -10.33 -4.82
#